data_e01c377f292b4284c2730f9f2b419a7f
#
_entry.id   e01c377f292b4284c2730f9f2b419a7f
#
_cell.length_a   1.000
_cell.length_b   1.000
_cell.length_c   1.000
_cell.angle_alpha   90.00
_cell.angle_beta   90.00
_cell.angle_gamma   90.00
#
_symmetry.space_group_name_H-M   'P 1'
#
loop_
_entity.id
_entity.type
_entity.pdbx_description
1 polymer ?
#
loop_
_entity_poly.entity_id
_entity_poly.type
_entity_poly.pdbx_seq_one_letter_code
_entity_poly.pdbx_strand_id
1 'polypeptide(L)'
;MCQYYVAKALEPVRKQFPNFLAIHYMDEILFSAPSILETQHMFDIAQLCLKNSELIIVPEKIQTSTPYHYLGFVVNRQHITPQLTQIHTDKLSTLSDFQKLLGDINWIRPSLLLLLLSHFSCVQLCVTP
;
A
#
# COMPACT_ATOMS: atom_id res chain seq x y z
N MET A 1 12.18 -12.11 5.73
CA MET A 1 11.61 -12.68 6.97
C MET A 1 10.39 -11.92 7.47
N CYS A 2 10.40 -10.60 7.55
CA CYS A 2 9.27 -9.80 8.04
C CYS A 2 7.95 -10.10 7.28
N GLN A 3 8.01 -10.20 5.96
CA GLN A 3 6.85 -10.48 5.12
C GLN A 3 6.13 -11.79 5.45
N TYR A 4 6.87 -12.83 5.78
CA TYR A 4 6.31 -14.12 6.19
C TYR A 4 5.53 -14.04 7.51
N TYR A 5 6.09 -13.35 8.50
CA TYR A 5 5.44 -13.18 9.79
C TYR A 5 4.17 -12.33 9.70
N VAL A 6 4.21 -11.27 8.90
CA VAL A 6 3.02 -10.45 8.63
C VAL A 6 1.96 -11.25 7.89
N ALA A 7 2.32 -12.04 6.89
CA ALA A 7 1.40 -12.92 6.17
C ALA A 7 0.71 -13.91 7.10
N LYS A 8 1.47 -14.54 7.98
CA LYS A 8 0.95 -15.49 8.97
C LYS A 8 0.02 -14.82 9.99
N ALA A 9 0.38 -13.62 10.45
CA ALA A 9 -0.44 -12.84 11.38
C ALA A 9 -1.77 -12.40 10.77
N LEU A 10 -1.79 -12.11 9.46
CA LEU A 10 -2.99 -11.70 8.72
C LEU A 10 -3.85 -12.88 8.22
N GLU A 11 -3.37 -14.11 8.31
CA GLU A 11 -4.11 -15.30 7.86
C GLU A 11 -5.51 -15.43 8.51
N PRO A 12 -5.69 -15.26 9.84
CA PRO A 12 -7.01 -15.30 10.46
C PRO A 12 -7.95 -14.23 9.91
N VAL A 13 -7.44 -13.02 9.65
CA VAL A 13 -8.21 -11.91 9.08
C VAL A 13 -8.71 -12.26 7.68
N ARG A 14 -7.85 -12.80 6.83
CA ARG A 14 -8.22 -13.24 5.47
C ARG A 14 -9.24 -14.37 5.47
N LYS A 15 -9.15 -15.29 6.42
CA LYS A 15 -10.14 -16.39 6.58
C LYS A 15 -11.50 -15.89 7.03
N GLN A 16 -11.51 -14.88 7.90
CA GLN A 16 -12.75 -14.29 8.40
C GLN A 16 -13.42 -13.38 7.37
N PHE A 17 -12.65 -12.71 6.54
CA PHE A 17 -13.13 -11.78 5.52
C PHE A 17 -12.67 -12.16 4.10
N PRO A 18 -13.14 -13.29 3.55
CA PRO A 18 -12.65 -13.82 2.27
C PRO A 18 -12.98 -12.91 1.07
N ASN A 19 -14.01 -12.07 1.19
CA ASN A 19 -14.46 -11.15 0.14
C ASN A 19 -13.83 -9.76 0.23
N PHE A 20 -13.05 -9.51 1.26
CA PHE A 20 -12.39 -8.21 1.48
C PHE A 20 -10.92 -8.31 1.11
N LEU A 21 -10.33 -7.18 0.80
CA LEU A 21 -8.94 -7.12 0.36
C LEU A 21 -8.02 -6.78 1.55
N ALA A 22 -7.06 -7.65 1.81
CA ALA A 22 -5.98 -7.41 2.76
C ALA A 22 -4.65 -7.70 2.05
N ILE A 23 -4.01 -6.66 1.55
CA ILE A 23 -2.73 -6.75 0.85
C ILE A 23 -1.63 -6.30 1.81
N HIS A 24 -0.49 -6.97 1.78
CA HIS A 24 0.68 -6.53 2.51
C HIS A 24 1.93 -6.65 1.63
N TYR A 25 2.83 -5.74 1.82
CA TYR A 25 4.15 -5.76 1.24
C TYR A 25 5.16 -5.23 2.27
N MET A 26 6.10 -6.10 2.66
CA MET A 26 7.05 -5.82 3.76
C MET A 26 6.32 -5.39 5.03
N ASP A 27 6.42 -4.12 5.39
CA ASP A 27 5.83 -3.48 6.57
C ASP A 27 4.61 -2.61 6.26
N GLU A 28 4.18 -2.56 5.00
CA GLU A 28 2.98 -1.83 4.58
C GLU A 28 1.80 -2.77 4.37
N ILE A 29 0.68 -2.47 5.01
CA ILE A 29 -0.56 -3.24 4.93
C ILE A 29 -1.69 -2.34 4.45
N LEU A 30 -2.45 -2.81 3.47
CA LEU A 30 -3.62 -2.13 2.91
C LEU A 30 -4.86 -2.99 3.10
N PHE A 31 -5.89 -2.41 3.71
CA PHE A 31 -7.20 -3.03 3.84
C PHE A 31 -8.22 -2.31 2.96
N SER A 32 -9.08 -3.07 2.31
CA SER A 32 -10.17 -2.54 1.50
C SER A 32 -11.43 -3.39 1.65
N ALA A 33 -12.55 -2.72 1.88
CA ALA A 33 -13.87 -3.33 1.98
C ALA A 33 -14.92 -2.41 1.34
N PRO A 34 -16.14 -2.90 1.06
CA PRO A 34 -17.19 -2.10 0.43
C PRO A 34 -17.67 -0.90 1.25
N SER A 35 -17.56 -0.98 2.58
CA SER A 35 -17.95 0.11 3.48
C SER A 35 -16.86 0.48 4.47
N ILE A 36 -16.92 1.71 4.97
CA ILE A 36 -16.00 2.23 5.99
C ILE A 36 -16.11 1.42 7.28
N LEU A 37 -17.31 1.04 7.68
CA LEU A 37 -17.56 0.28 8.91
C LEU A 37 -16.94 -1.12 8.83
N GLU A 38 -17.07 -1.79 7.70
CA GLU A 38 -16.48 -3.11 7.48
C GLU A 38 -14.95 -3.03 7.43
N THR A 39 -14.40 -1.99 6.80
CA THR A 39 -12.95 -1.77 6.78
C THR A 39 -12.42 -1.51 8.19
N GLN A 40 -13.12 -0.70 8.99
CA GLN A 40 -12.75 -0.44 10.38
C GLN A 40 -12.79 -1.72 11.23
N HIS A 41 -13.84 -2.53 11.08
CA HIS A 41 -13.96 -3.80 11.78
C HIS A 41 -12.83 -4.78 11.43
N MET A 42 -12.52 -4.88 10.13
CA MET A 42 -11.39 -5.69 9.67
C MET A 42 -10.06 -5.19 10.21
N PHE A 43 -9.88 -3.87 10.26
CA PHE A 43 -8.68 -3.24 10.83
C PHE A 43 -8.51 -3.55 12.32
N ASP A 44 -9.58 -3.45 13.12
CA ASP A 44 -9.54 -3.72 14.55
C ASP A 44 -9.14 -5.17 14.84
N ILE A 45 -9.69 -6.12 14.07
CA ILE A 45 -9.31 -7.54 14.19
C ILE A 45 -7.86 -7.76 13.75
N ALA A 46 -7.45 -7.14 12.66
CA ALA A 46 -6.08 -7.22 12.19
C ALA A 46 -5.08 -6.65 13.20
N GLN A 47 -5.43 -5.55 13.86
CA GLN A 47 -4.61 -4.94 14.90
C GLN A 47 -4.40 -5.90 16.08
N LEU A 48 -5.44 -6.61 16.50
CA LEU A 48 -5.33 -7.64 17.54
C LEU A 48 -4.44 -8.81 17.10
N CYS A 49 -4.60 -9.30 15.88
CA CYS A 49 -3.79 -10.39 15.34
C CYS A 49 -2.31 -10.01 15.23
N LEU A 50 -2.01 -8.80 14.77
CA LEU A 50 -0.65 -8.28 14.68
C LEU A 50 -0.02 -8.10 16.06
N LYS A 51 -0.76 -7.57 17.01
CA LYS A 51 -0.31 -7.42 18.40
C LYS A 51 0.00 -8.77 19.06
N ASN A 52 -0.84 -9.78 18.82
CA ASN A 52 -0.60 -11.14 19.32
C ASN A 52 0.64 -11.80 18.69
N SER A 53 1.04 -11.33 17.52
CA SER A 53 2.26 -11.79 16.83
C SER A 53 3.48 -10.92 17.15
N GLU A 54 3.41 -10.10 18.21
CA GLU A 54 4.48 -9.18 18.62
C GLU A 54 4.86 -8.11 17.59
N LEU A 55 3.97 -7.83 16.65
CA LEU A 55 4.14 -6.76 15.66
C LEU A 55 3.52 -5.47 16.17
N ILE A 56 4.32 -4.42 16.18
CA ILE A 56 3.91 -3.11 16.70
C ILE A 56 3.44 -2.24 15.53
N ILE A 57 2.22 -1.74 15.63
CA ILE A 57 1.68 -0.76 14.70
C ILE A 57 1.99 0.64 15.23
N VAL A 58 2.60 1.46 14.40
CA VAL A 58 2.87 2.85 14.73
C VAL A 58 1.61 3.68 14.45
N PRO A 59 0.94 4.23 15.48
CA PRO A 59 -0.33 4.92 15.29
C PRO A 59 -0.24 6.15 14.39
N GLU A 60 0.92 6.80 14.35
CA GLU A 60 1.16 7.97 13.49
C GLU A 60 1.17 7.66 11.99
N LYS A 61 1.39 6.38 11.63
CA LYS A 61 1.42 5.91 10.24
C LYS A 61 0.09 5.32 9.77
N ILE A 62 -0.92 5.29 10.61
CA ILE A 62 -2.26 4.82 10.24
C ILE A 62 -2.96 5.89 9.43
N GLN A 63 -3.33 5.55 8.19
CA GLN A 63 -4.05 6.44 7.29
C GLN A 63 -5.52 5.98 7.18
N THR A 64 -6.43 6.80 7.66
CA THR A 64 -7.88 6.50 7.66
C THR A 64 -8.69 7.38 6.72
N SER A 65 -8.06 8.39 6.13
CA SER A 65 -8.68 9.34 5.23
C SER A 65 -7.94 9.44 3.90
N THR A 66 -8.68 9.66 2.83
CA THR A 66 -8.09 9.92 1.50
C THR A 66 -7.43 11.30 1.46
N PRO A 67 -6.32 11.47 0.73
CA PRO A 67 -5.58 10.46 -0.05
C PRO A 67 -4.67 9.57 0.82
N TYR A 68 -4.56 8.28 0.46
CA TYR A 68 -3.64 7.34 1.10
C TYR A 68 -2.35 7.24 0.31
N HIS A 69 -1.23 7.10 1.01
CA HIS A 69 0.07 6.82 0.40
C HIS A 69 0.44 5.35 0.63
N TYR A 70 0.52 4.58 -0.44
CA TYR A 70 0.85 3.15 -0.39
C TYR A 70 1.77 2.76 -1.53
N LEU A 71 2.95 2.20 -1.21
CA LEU A 71 3.94 1.72 -2.18
C LEU A 71 4.30 2.73 -3.29
N GLY A 72 4.41 4.00 -2.95
CA GLY A 72 4.71 5.06 -3.92
C GLY A 72 3.53 5.49 -4.78
N PHE A 73 2.32 5.09 -4.43
CA PHE A 73 1.08 5.54 -5.06
C PHE A 73 0.27 6.43 -4.13
N VAL A 74 -0.45 7.36 -4.70
CA VAL A 74 -1.49 8.12 -4.02
C VAL A 74 -2.84 7.52 -4.40
N VAL A 75 -3.53 6.98 -3.42
CA VAL A 75 -4.79 6.28 -3.60
C VAL A 75 -5.94 7.19 -3.14
N ASN A 76 -6.79 7.57 -4.07
CA ASN A 76 -8.04 8.28 -3.83
C ASN A 76 -9.23 7.34 -3.99
N ARG A 77 -10.43 7.81 -3.65
CA ARG A 77 -11.67 7.02 -3.76
C ARG A 77 -11.95 6.50 -5.18
N GLN A 78 -11.52 7.25 -6.20
CA GLN A 78 -11.83 6.94 -7.60
C GLN A 78 -10.58 6.77 -8.46
N HIS A 79 -9.41 7.18 -7.98
CA HIS A 79 -8.19 7.22 -8.77
C HIS A 79 -6.99 6.76 -7.96
N ILE A 80 -6.14 5.97 -8.60
CA ILE A 80 -4.81 5.62 -8.10
C ILE A 80 -3.81 6.35 -9.00
N THR A 81 -3.06 7.28 -8.43
CA THR A 81 -2.03 8.03 -9.15
C THR A 81 -0.65 7.69 -8.60
N PRO A 82 0.38 7.56 -9.44
CA PRO A 82 1.74 7.42 -8.95
C PRO A 82 2.13 8.70 -8.20
N GLN A 83 2.84 8.53 -7.09
CA GLN A 83 3.45 9.66 -6.43
C GLN A 83 4.46 10.27 -7.40
N LEU A 84 4.40 11.60 -7.58
CA LEU A 84 5.31 12.31 -8.46
C LEU A 84 6.76 12.06 -8.04
N THR A 85 7.42 11.17 -8.75
CA THR A 85 8.86 11.02 -8.64
C THR A 85 9.47 12.12 -9.49
N GLN A 86 10.28 12.97 -8.89
CA GLN A 86 11.04 13.95 -9.67
C GLN A 86 12.01 13.18 -10.57
N ILE A 87 11.71 13.19 -11.85
CA ILE A 87 12.65 12.69 -12.85
C ILE A 87 13.81 13.70 -12.93
N HIS A 88 14.97 13.31 -12.44
CA HIS A 88 16.16 14.13 -12.46
C HIS A 88 16.69 14.17 -13.90
N THR A 89 16.31 15.21 -14.65
CA THR A 89 16.79 15.45 -16.01
C THR A 89 17.97 16.40 -16.06
N ASP A 90 18.44 16.88 -14.90
CA ASP A 90 19.53 17.82 -14.81
C ASP A 90 20.85 17.17 -15.23
N LYS A 91 21.41 17.68 -16.31
CA LYS A 91 22.75 17.34 -16.86
C LYS A 91 23.12 15.86 -16.74
N LEU A 92 22.61 15.06 -17.65
CA LEU A 92 23.04 13.67 -17.84
C LEU A 92 24.49 13.64 -18.37
N SER A 93 25.46 13.64 -17.48
CA SER A 93 26.87 13.65 -17.85
C SER A 93 27.60 12.35 -17.49
N THR A 94 27.07 11.57 -16.57
CA THR A 94 27.69 10.35 -16.10
C THR A 94 26.82 9.13 -16.36
N LEU A 95 27.45 7.95 -16.45
CA LEU A 95 26.75 6.66 -16.55
C LEU A 95 25.78 6.45 -15.39
N SER A 96 26.15 6.91 -14.20
CA SER A 96 25.32 6.85 -13.00
C SER A 96 24.02 7.65 -13.15
N ASP A 97 24.08 8.81 -13.82
CA ASP A 97 22.88 9.64 -14.05
C ASP A 97 21.91 8.95 -15.01
N PHE A 98 22.42 8.27 -16.05
CA PHE A 98 21.61 7.46 -16.97
C PHE A 98 21.00 6.25 -16.25
N GLN A 99 21.71 5.59 -15.36
CA GLN A 99 21.19 4.47 -14.58
C GLN A 99 20.06 4.91 -13.64
N LYS A 100 20.19 6.05 -12.99
CA LYS A 100 19.12 6.62 -12.17
C LYS A 100 17.87 6.95 -12.99
N LEU A 101 18.06 7.59 -14.14
CA LEU A 101 16.96 7.91 -15.05
C LEU A 101 16.23 6.65 -15.53
N LEU A 102 16.96 5.61 -15.91
CA LEU A 102 16.36 4.33 -16.29
C LEU A 102 15.61 3.66 -15.13
N GLY A 103 16.14 3.78 -13.91
CA GLY A 103 15.47 3.30 -12.70
C GLY A 103 14.14 4.02 -12.46
N ASP A 104 14.14 5.35 -12.57
CA ASP A 104 12.94 6.18 -12.42
C ASP A 104 11.88 5.84 -13.49
N ILE A 105 12.28 5.68 -14.74
CA ILE A 105 11.40 5.30 -15.86
C ILE A 105 10.82 3.89 -15.63
N ASN A 106 11.64 2.92 -15.23
CA ASN A 106 11.19 1.57 -14.93
C ASN A 106 10.23 1.51 -13.74
N TRP A 107 10.41 2.38 -12.75
CA TRP A 107 9.49 2.50 -11.62
C TRP A 107 8.12 3.04 -12.02
N ILE A 108 8.07 4.02 -12.92
CA ILE A 108 6.83 4.64 -13.39
C ILE A 108 6.07 3.74 -14.38
N ARG A 109 6.77 2.90 -15.14
CA ARG A 109 6.21 2.06 -16.19
C ARG A 109 5.04 1.15 -15.74
N PRO A 110 5.12 0.41 -14.61
CA PRO A 110 3.97 -0.37 -14.11
C PRO A 110 2.80 0.51 -13.67
N SER A 111 3.06 1.73 -13.21
CA SER A 111 2.07 2.68 -12.73
C SER A 111 1.13 3.15 -13.84
N LEU A 112 1.65 3.32 -15.06
CA LEU A 112 0.85 3.70 -16.23
C LEU A 112 -0.16 2.60 -16.63
N LEU A 113 0.20 1.32 -16.45
CA LEU A 113 -0.69 0.19 -16.69
C LEU A 113 -1.79 0.09 -15.62
N LEU A 114 -1.48 0.37 -14.35
CA LEU A 114 -2.43 0.38 -13.24
C LEU A 114 -3.44 1.52 -13.36
N LEU A 115 -3.06 2.69 -13.86
CA LEU A 115 -3.96 3.82 -14.15
C LEU A 115 -5.04 3.46 -15.16
N LEU A 116 -4.74 2.58 -16.12
CA LEU A 116 -5.70 2.11 -17.11
C LEU A 116 -6.68 1.05 -16.57
N LEU A 117 -6.33 0.38 -15.48
CA LEU A 117 -7.10 -0.71 -14.87
C LEU A 117 -7.90 -0.29 -13.62
N SER A 118 -7.70 0.93 -13.10
CA SER A 118 -8.27 1.36 -11.82
C SER A 118 -9.66 1.99 -11.97
N HIS A 119 -10.69 1.15 -12.12
CA HIS A 119 -12.09 1.53 -11.95
C HIS A 119 -12.70 0.92 -10.67
N PHE A 120 -11.95 0.85 -9.58
CA PHE A 120 -12.47 0.33 -8.32
C PHE A 120 -12.69 1.46 -7.30
N SER A 121 -13.94 1.65 -6.90
CA SER A 121 -14.30 2.47 -5.74
C SER A 121 -14.13 1.63 -4.48
N CYS A 122 -13.01 1.79 -3.77
CA CYS A 122 -12.76 1.13 -2.49
C CYS A 122 -12.42 2.18 -1.44
N VAL A 123 -12.96 1.98 -0.23
CA VAL A 123 -12.48 2.68 0.96
C VAL A 123 -11.28 1.92 1.50
N GLN A 124 -10.16 2.59 1.69
CA GLN A 124 -8.89 1.95 2.02
C GLN A 124 -8.33 2.48 3.34
N LEU A 125 -7.85 1.55 4.16
CA LEU A 125 -7.05 1.83 5.33
C LEU A 125 -5.63 1.33 5.08
N CYS A 126 -4.65 2.21 5.19
CA CYS A 126 -3.25 1.84 5.10
C CYS A 126 -2.64 1.80 6.50
N VAL A 127 -2.06 0.67 6.85
CA VAL A 127 -1.37 0.46 8.12
C VAL A 127 0.06 0.07 7.83
N THR A 128 1.01 0.84 8.36
CA THR A 128 2.42 0.46 8.35
C THR A 128 2.82 0.02 9.74
N PRO A 129 3.35 -1.18 9.90
CA PRO A 129 3.84 -1.66 11.19
C PRO A 129 5.14 -0.97 11.62
#